data_fe5f379be0e18f6507a9679808f57472
#
_entry.id   fe5f379be0e18f6507a9679808f57472
#
_cell.length_a   1.000
_cell.length_b   1.000
_cell.length_c   1.000
_cell.angle_alpha   90.00
_cell.angle_beta   90.00
_cell.angle_gamma   90.00
#
_symmetry.space_group_name_H-M   'P 1'
#
loop_
_entity.id
_entity.type
_entity.pdbx_description
1 polymer ?
#
loop_
_entity_poly.entity_id
_entity_poly.type
_entity_poly.pdbx_seq_one_letter_code
_entity_poly.pdbx_strand_id
1 'polypeptide(L)'
;MTNPSLHAVATQPPKIAIIGGGLTGLFTATLLERAFAQNIAQDSAQTHLPQITIFEKSRSVGRLATRYRTDSGTGKNWQWAFGAQFFTAKTTSFKQFITPWLDTGLLQPWCAQVIDLTPVNNDTQTPDIHIKEQWNTAQARYISTPKMTSWGRTLTDELQYSTIKFKTRIAPLTQYDNN
;
A
#
# COMPACT_ATOMS: atom_id res chain seq x y z
N MET A 1 -0.72 21.16 56.47
CA MET A 1 -1.11 19.97 55.67
C MET A 1 -0.78 20.27 54.24
N THR A 2 0.36 19.81 53.80
CA THR A 2 0.87 20.03 52.42
C THR A 2 0.28 18.94 51.51
N ASN A 3 -0.46 19.39 50.50
CA ASN A 3 -1.07 18.55 49.48
C ASN A 3 0.05 17.88 48.68
N PRO A 4 0.07 16.54 48.52
CA PRO A 4 1.07 15.91 47.66
C PRO A 4 0.76 16.25 46.18
N SER A 5 1.71 16.92 45.56
CA SER A 5 1.72 17.15 44.12
C SER A 5 1.50 15.83 43.39
N LEU A 6 0.40 15.73 42.66
CA LEU A 6 0.19 14.70 41.65
C LEU A 6 1.28 14.90 40.58
N HIS A 7 2.38 14.16 40.71
CA HIS A 7 3.32 14.01 39.63
C HIS A 7 2.57 13.38 38.46
N ALA A 8 2.30 14.17 37.43
CA ALA A 8 1.83 13.65 36.14
C ALA A 8 2.86 12.61 35.69
N VAL A 9 2.48 11.35 35.71
CA VAL A 9 3.27 10.28 35.09
C VAL A 9 3.32 10.62 33.63
N ALA A 10 4.49 11.00 33.15
CA ALA A 10 4.72 11.21 31.71
C ALA A 10 4.49 9.85 31.04
N THR A 11 3.29 9.66 30.52
CA THR A 11 2.94 8.45 29.76
C THR A 11 3.77 8.45 28.49
N GLN A 12 4.65 7.46 28.36
CA GLN A 12 5.41 7.28 27.13
C GLN A 12 4.46 7.13 25.94
N PRO A 13 4.82 7.67 24.75
CA PRO A 13 4.00 7.53 23.57
C PRO A 13 3.75 6.04 23.26
N PRO A 14 2.54 5.67 22.85
CA PRO A 14 2.24 4.28 22.54
C PRO A 14 3.12 3.80 21.36
N LYS A 15 3.61 2.56 21.46
CA LYS A 15 4.37 1.91 20.40
C LYS A 15 3.44 0.99 19.62
N ILE A 16 3.33 1.24 18.31
CA ILE A 16 2.47 0.48 17.41
C ILE A 16 3.36 -0.27 16.41
N ALA A 17 3.20 -1.59 16.36
CA ALA A 17 3.86 -2.43 15.35
C ALA A 17 2.86 -2.86 14.29
N ILE A 18 3.15 -2.58 13.02
CA ILE A 18 2.38 -3.04 11.86
C ILE A 18 3.18 -4.14 11.17
N ILE A 19 2.60 -5.33 11.07
CA ILE A 19 3.27 -6.47 10.42
C ILE A 19 2.79 -6.60 8.99
N GLY A 20 3.68 -6.29 8.05
CA GLY A 20 3.46 -6.30 6.61
C GLY A 20 3.39 -4.90 6.01
N GLY A 21 4.37 -4.57 5.15
CA GLY A 21 4.45 -3.31 4.38
C GLY A 21 3.71 -3.37 3.04
N GLY A 22 2.63 -4.15 2.95
CA GLY A 22 1.71 -4.10 1.80
C GLY A 22 0.78 -2.89 1.88
N LEU A 23 -0.11 -2.71 0.88
CA LEU A 23 -1.04 -1.58 0.87
C LEU A 23 -1.84 -1.44 2.16
N THR A 24 -2.34 -2.53 2.72
CA THR A 24 -3.10 -2.50 3.98
C THR A 24 -2.26 -1.92 5.13
N GLY A 25 -1.02 -2.38 5.29
CA GLY A 25 -0.14 -1.87 6.34
C GLY A 25 0.22 -0.40 6.15
N LEU A 26 0.50 0.01 4.91
CA LEU A 26 0.78 1.40 4.56
C LEU A 26 -0.44 2.30 4.78
N PHE A 27 -1.64 1.88 4.36
CA PHE A 27 -2.88 2.62 4.62
C PHE A 27 -3.16 2.75 6.11
N THR A 28 -2.94 1.67 6.87
CA THR A 28 -3.10 1.71 8.33
C THR A 28 -2.16 2.74 8.94
N ALA A 29 -0.89 2.75 8.56
CA ALA A 29 0.07 3.75 9.05
C ALA A 29 -0.35 5.17 8.66
N THR A 30 -0.67 5.41 7.38
CA THR A 30 -1.12 6.72 6.88
C THR A 30 -2.36 7.23 7.63
N LEU A 31 -3.35 6.37 7.84
CA LEU A 31 -4.58 6.75 8.54
C LEU A 31 -4.33 7.01 10.03
N LEU A 32 -3.48 6.21 10.68
CA LEU A 32 -3.08 6.45 12.07
C LEU A 32 -2.34 7.79 12.21
N GLU A 33 -1.36 8.06 11.36
CA GLU A 33 -0.64 9.35 11.38
C GLU A 33 -1.60 10.54 11.24
N ARG A 34 -2.54 10.46 10.29
CA ARG A 34 -3.56 11.50 10.09
C ARG A 34 -4.47 11.67 11.32
N ALA A 35 -4.94 10.56 11.89
CA ALA A 35 -5.82 10.59 13.07
C ALA A 35 -5.10 11.18 14.29
N PHE A 36 -3.86 10.77 14.54
CA PHE A 36 -3.09 11.30 15.67
C PHE A 36 -2.72 12.78 15.48
N ALA A 37 -2.36 13.19 14.27
CA ALA A 37 -2.08 14.59 13.96
C ALA A 37 -3.32 15.48 14.18
N GLN A 38 -4.51 15.00 13.79
CA GLN A 38 -5.77 15.71 14.03
C GLN A 38 -6.10 15.82 15.52
N ASN A 39 -5.90 14.74 16.30
CA ASN A 39 -6.17 14.74 17.73
C ASN A 39 -5.24 15.71 18.49
N ILE A 40 -3.94 15.75 18.14
CA ILE A 40 -3.01 16.70 18.74
C ILE A 40 -3.40 18.14 18.43
N ALA A 41 -3.88 18.42 17.22
CA ALA A 41 -4.33 19.75 16.84
C ALA A 41 -5.59 20.21 17.60
N GLN A 42 -6.41 19.24 18.08
CA GLN A 42 -7.67 19.51 18.79
C GLN A 42 -7.53 19.48 20.31
N ASP A 43 -6.60 18.70 20.83
CA ASP A 43 -6.40 18.53 22.28
C ASP A 43 -4.93 18.72 22.65
N SER A 44 -4.64 19.87 23.25
CA SER A 44 -3.30 20.25 23.71
C SER A 44 -2.78 19.36 24.88
N ALA A 45 -3.63 18.54 25.49
CA ALA A 45 -3.22 17.58 26.52
C ALA A 45 -2.54 16.34 25.93
N GLN A 46 -2.78 16.03 24.66
CA GLN A 46 -2.14 14.91 23.97
C GLN A 46 -0.84 15.37 23.28
N THR A 47 0.26 15.29 24.00
CA THR A 47 1.56 15.88 23.57
C THR A 47 2.45 14.94 22.79
N HIS A 48 2.07 13.65 22.63
CA HIS A 48 2.96 12.65 22.04
C HIS A 48 2.32 11.89 20.89
N LEU A 49 3.00 11.93 19.73
CA LEU A 49 2.70 11.05 18.61
C LEU A 49 3.11 9.60 18.94
N PRO A 50 2.34 8.59 18.51
CA PRO A 50 2.75 7.21 18.68
C PRO A 50 4.00 6.92 17.83
N GLN A 51 4.84 6.02 18.34
CA GLN A 51 5.94 5.46 17.57
C GLN A 51 5.42 4.29 16.74
N ILE A 52 5.16 4.53 15.45
CA ILE A 52 4.67 3.50 14.53
C ILE A 52 5.85 2.87 13.80
N THR A 53 5.96 1.53 13.85
CA THR A 53 6.96 0.78 13.10
C THR A 53 6.30 -0.27 12.22
N ILE A 54 6.56 -0.21 10.92
CA ILE A 54 6.09 -1.19 9.94
C ILE A 54 7.23 -2.19 9.67
N PHE A 55 6.96 -3.47 9.82
CA PHE A 55 7.92 -4.55 9.54
C PHE A 55 7.54 -5.26 8.24
N GLU A 56 8.42 -5.20 7.24
CA GLU A 56 8.22 -5.86 5.95
C GLU A 56 9.36 -6.85 5.67
N LYS A 57 8.99 -8.11 5.41
CA LYS A 57 9.95 -9.18 5.13
C LYS A 57 10.67 -9.03 3.79
N SER A 58 10.04 -8.37 2.83
CA SER A 58 10.53 -8.20 1.47
C SER A 58 11.39 -6.94 1.33
N ARG A 59 11.94 -6.76 0.14
CA ARG A 59 12.70 -5.54 -0.23
C ARG A 59 11.78 -4.41 -0.71
N SER A 60 10.51 -4.67 -0.91
CA SER A 60 9.54 -3.76 -1.50
C SER A 60 8.14 -4.01 -0.95
N VAL A 61 7.23 -3.13 -1.29
CA VAL A 61 5.88 -3.01 -0.76
C VAL A 61 4.96 -4.14 -1.22
N GLY A 62 4.94 -5.25 -0.50
CA GLY A 62 3.92 -6.28 -0.56
C GLY A 62 3.65 -6.86 -1.98
N ARG A 63 2.37 -7.14 -2.26
CA ARG A 63 1.90 -7.76 -3.51
C ARG A 63 1.88 -6.84 -4.74
N LEU A 64 2.30 -5.60 -4.62
CA LEU A 64 2.49 -4.69 -5.76
C LEU A 64 3.83 -4.93 -6.48
N ALA A 65 4.47 -6.07 -6.25
CA ALA A 65 5.80 -6.37 -6.77
C ALA A 65 5.87 -6.31 -8.30
N THR A 66 6.96 -5.73 -8.78
CA THR A 66 7.33 -5.71 -10.21
C THR A 66 8.52 -6.64 -10.43
N ARG A 67 8.43 -7.50 -11.41
CA ARG A 67 9.53 -8.36 -11.84
C ARG A 67 10.28 -7.70 -12.98
N TYR A 68 11.60 -7.75 -12.92
CA TYR A 68 12.50 -7.23 -13.94
C TYR A 68 13.26 -8.38 -14.60
N ARG A 69 13.40 -8.33 -15.91
CA ARG A 69 14.19 -9.27 -16.71
C ARG A 69 14.87 -8.51 -17.85
N THR A 70 16.07 -8.91 -18.17
CA THR A 70 16.78 -8.48 -19.36
C THR A 70 16.73 -9.61 -20.36
N ASP A 71 16.27 -9.32 -21.57
CA ASP A 71 16.33 -10.25 -22.69
C ASP A 71 17.78 -10.45 -23.11
N SER A 72 18.26 -11.69 -23.10
CA SER A 72 19.67 -12.01 -23.37
C SER A 72 20.06 -11.82 -24.84
N GLY A 73 19.11 -11.90 -25.76
CA GLY A 73 19.36 -11.74 -27.19
C GLY A 73 19.35 -10.29 -27.66
N THR A 74 18.44 -9.47 -27.12
CA THR A 74 18.27 -8.07 -27.53
C THR A 74 18.80 -7.04 -26.56
N GLY A 75 19.17 -7.45 -25.33
CA GLY A 75 19.53 -6.54 -24.24
C GLY A 75 18.37 -5.71 -23.70
N LYS A 76 17.14 -5.90 -24.17
CA LYS A 76 15.98 -5.12 -23.78
C LYS A 76 15.55 -5.45 -22.35
N ASN A 77 15.32 -4.41 -21.56
CA ASN A 77 14.81 -4.55 -20.20
C ASN A 77 13.28 -4.61 -20.20
N TRP A 78 12.75 -5.67 -19.62
CA TRP A 78 11.33 -5.88 -19.43
C TRP A 78 10.96 -5.73 -17.96
N GLN A 79 9.74 -5.24 -17.72
CA GLN A 79 9.17 -5.15 -16.39
C GLN A 79 7.70 -5.57 -16.43
N TRP A 80 7.29 -6.36 -15.43
CA TRP A 80 5.91 -6.83 -15.30
C TRP A 80 5.41 -6.63 -13.88
N ALA A 81 4.20 -6.10 -13.76
CA ALA A 81 3.45 -6.17 -12.52
C ALA A 81 3.01 -7.64 -12.33
N PHE A 82 3.65 -8.31 -11.36
CA PHE A 82 3.48 -9.76 -11.23
C PHE A 82 2.61 -10.14 -10.02
N GLY A 83 2.33 -9.21 -9.15
CA GLY A 83 1.41 -9.35 -8.03
C GLY A 83 -0.01 -8.91 -8.41
N ALA A 84 -0.52 -7.86 -7.73
CA ALA A 84 -1.76 -7.22 -8.12
C ALA A 84 -1.55 -6.41 -9.41
N GLN A 85 -2.33 -6.69 -10.44
CA GLN A 85 -2.27 -5.97 -11.71
C GLN A 85 -3.09 -4.68 -11.66
N PHE A 86 -4.16 -4.68 -10.90
CA PHE A 86 -5.04 -3.54 -10.66
C PHE A 86 -5.74 -3.70 -9.31
N PHE A 87 -6.46 -2.67 -8.90
CA PHE A 87 -7.38 -2.72 -7.76
C PHE A 87 -8.68 -2.00 -8.10
N THR A 88 -9.71 -2.19 -7.28
CA THR A 88 -11.00 -1.50 -7.42
C THR A 88 -11.30 -0.70 -6.16
N ALA A 89 -11.93 0.47 -6.31
CA ALA A 89 -12.43 1.27 -5.20
C ALA A 89 -13.97 1.22 -5.22
N LYS A 90 -14.56 0.38 -4.36
CA LYS A 90 -16.01 0.15 -4.33
C LYS A 90 -16.73 1.13 -3.41
N THR A 91 -16.14 1.46 -2.26
CA THR A 91 -16.76 2.34 -1.26
C THR A 91 -16.44 3.80 -1.51
N THR A 92 -17.37 4.69 -1.17
CA THR A 92 -17.18 6.14 -1.25
C THR A 92 -15.96 6.60 -0.45
N SER A 93 -15.79 6.09 0.76
CA SER A 93 -14.64 6.43 1.63
C SER A 93 -13.32 6.06 0.99
N PHE A 94 -13.23 4.88 0.35
CA PHE A 94 -11.98 4.48 -0.31
C PHE A 94 -11.73 5.28 -1.60
N LYS A 95 -12.79 5.64 -2.34
CA LYS A 95 -12.67 6.56 -3.49
C LYS A 95 -12.12 7.92 -3.05
N GLN A 96 -12.66 8.49 -1.98
CA GLN A 96 -12.16 9.75 -1.40
C GLN A 96 -10.72 9.62 -0.92
N PHE A 97 -10.37 8.50 -0.30
CA PHE A 97 -9.01 8.24 0.17
C PHE A 97 -7.97 8.24 -0.96
N ILE A 98 -8.31 7.69 -2.14
CA ILE A 98 -7.38 7.60 -3.28
C ILE A 98 -7.39 8.86 -4.18
N THR A 99 -8.34 9.77 -4.01
CA THR A 99 -8.49 10.99 -4.84
C THR A 99 -7.19 11.78 -5.01
N PRO A 100 -6.40 12.07 -3.96
CA PRO A 100 -5.17 12.86 -4.13
C PRO A 100 -4.18 12.24 -5.11
N TRP A 101 -4.10 10.93 -5.18
CA TRP A 101 -3.20 10.24 -6.11
C TRP A 101 -3.80 10.07 -7.52
N LEU A 102 -5.12 10.14 -7.66
CA LEU A 102 -5.78 10.27 -8.97
C LEU A 102 -5.53 11.66 -9.56
N ASP A 103 -5.65 12.71 -8.75
CA ASP A 103 -5.45 14.10 -9.17
C ASP A 103 -4.01 14.36 -9.63
N THR A 104 -3.04 13.71 -9.01
CA THR A 104 -1.63 13.80 -9.42
C THR A 104 -1.27 12.88 -10.59
N GLY A 105 -2.18 12.00 -11.03
CA GLY A 105 -1.93 11.01 -12.09
C GLY A 105 -1.07 9.82 -11.67
N LEU A 106 -0.72 9.70 -10.37
CA LEU A 106 -0.04 8.52 -9.85
C LEU A 106 -0.92 7.28 -9.91
N LEU A 107 -2.21 7.44 -9.69
CA LEU A 107 -3.23 6.44 -9.94
C LEU A 107 -4.04 6.83 -11.18
N GLN A 108 -4.37 5.84 -11.99
CA GLN A 108 -5.16 6.06 -13.20
C GLN A 108 -6.20 4.95 -13.39
N PRO A 109 -7.39 5.26 -13.94
CA PRO A 109 -8.33 4.24 -14.35
C PRO A 109 -7.76 3.47 -15.56
N TRP A 110 -7.81 2.17 -15.50
CA TRP A 110 -7.38 1.31 -16.59
C TRP A 110 -8.59 0.94 -17.47
N CYS A 111 -8.74 1.64 -18.59
CA CYS A 111 -9.80 1.44 -19.57
C CYS A 111 -9.36 0.44 -20.65
N ALA A 112 -9.15 -0.81 -20.26
CA ALA A 112 -8.65 -1.86 -21.16
C ALA A 112 -9.78 -2.52 -21.95
N GLN A 113 -9.48 -2.90 -23.19
CA GLN A 113 -10.31 -3.81 -23.97
C GLN A 113 -10.01 -5.24 -23.54
N VAL A 114 -11.02 -5.98 -23.12
CA VAL A 114 -10.91 -7.39 -22.76
C VAL A 114 -11.18 -8.25 -24.00
N ILE A 115 -10.29 -9.20 -24.25
CA ILE A 115 -10.41 -10.17 -25.32
C ILE A 115 -10.22 -11.58 -24.79
N ASP A 116 -10.89 -12.57 -25.39
CA ASP A 116 -10.56 -13.98 -25.25
C ASP A 116 -9.75 -14.42 -26.46
N LEU A 117 -8.73 -15.20 -26.20
CA LEU A 117 -7.95 -15.89 -27.23
C LEU A 117 -8.25 -17.38 -27.17
N THR A 118 -8.80 -17.93 -28.23
CA THR A 118 -8.96 -19.38 -28.35
C THR A 118 -7.67 -19.95 -28.93
N PRO A 119 -6.98 -20.85 -28.16
CA PRO A 119 -5.79 -21.52 -28.68
C PRO A 119 -6.13 -22.35 -29.90
N VAL A 120 -5.31 -22.31 -30.94
CA VAL A 120 -5.40 -23.21 -32.09
C VAL A 120 -4.42 -24.35 -31.91
N ASN A 121 -4.87 -25.55 -32.25
CA ASN A 121 -4.11 -26.78 -32.07
C ASN A 121 -2.97 -27.00 -33.09
N ASN A 122 -2.78 -26.08 -34.05
CA ASN A 122 -1.76 -26.17 -35.09
C ASN A 122 -0.98 -24.86 -35.20
N ASP A 123 0.35 -24.94 -35.30
CA ASP A 123 1.29 -23.82 -35.37
C ASP A 123 1.10 -22.87 -36.58
N THR A 124 0.21 -23.19 -37.48
CA THR A 124 -0.02 -22.43 -38.74
C THR A 124 -1.27 -21.56 -38.71
N GLN A 125 -2.11 -21.64 -37.67
CA GLN A 125 -3.34 -20.86 -37.59
C GLN A 125 -3.19 -19.71 -36.62
N THR A 126 -3.76 -18.55 -36.97
CA THR A 126 -3.87 -17.40 -36.05
C THR A 126 -4.92 -17.72 -34.97
N PRO A 127 -4.68 -17.35 -33.70
CA PRO A 127 -5.69 -17.49 -32.65
C PRO A 127 -6.98 -16.75 -33.01
N ASP A 128 -8.11 -17.36 -32.71
CA ASP A 128 -9.38 -16.67 -32.84
C ASP A 128 -9.55 -15.66 -31.68
N ILE A 129 -9.88 -14.42 -32.03
CA ILE A 129 -9.94 -13.29 -31.10
C ILE A 129 -11.40 -12.89 -30.92
N HIS A 130 -11.93 -13.13 -29.73
CA HIS A 130 -13.26 -12.68 -29.34
C HIS A 130 -13.16 -11.42 -28.47
N ILE A 131 -13.65 -10.29 -28.98
CA ILE A 131 -13.77 -9.05 -28.22
C ILE A 131 -14.90 -9.21 -27.20
N LYS A 132 -14.59 -8.98 -25.91
CA LYS A 132 -15.58 -9.03 -24.83
C LYS A 132 -16.01 -7.64 -24.40
N GLU A 133 -15.55 -7.20 -23.25
CA GLU A 133 -15.96 -5.95 -22.64
C GLU A 133 -14.88 -4.88 -22.75
N GLN A 134 -15.29 -3.62 -22.83
CA GLN A 134 -14.44 -2.46 -22.63
C GLN A 134 -14.60 -1.99 -21.20
N TRP A 135 -13.50 -1.99 -20.42
CA TRP A 135 -13.53 -1.40 -19.09
C TRP A 135 -13.66 0.12 -19.19
N ASN A 136 -14.44 0.70 -18.29
CA ASN A 136 -14.72 2.13 -18.28
C ASN A 136 -14.50 2.73 -16.88
N THR A 137 -14.58 4.05 -16.79
CA THR A 137 -14.36 4.78 -15.54
C THR A 137 -15.47 4.62 -14.51
N ALA A 138 -16.68 4.22 -14.88
CA ALA A 138 -17.80 4.06 -13.94
C ALA A 138 -17.57 2.89 -12.97
N GLN A 139 -16.90 1.84 -13.45
CA GLN A 139 -16.48 0.69 -12.67
C GLN A 139 -14.95 0.54 -12.70
N ALA A 140 -14.27 1.64 -12.45
CA ALA A 140 -12.84 1.72 -12.70
C ALA A 140 -12.03 0.65 -11.98
N ARG A 141 -11.15 0.03 -12.75
CA ARG A 141 -9.98 -0.70 -12.26
C ARG A 141 -8.83 0.28 -12.29
N TYR A 142 -8.14 0.44 -11.16
CA TYR A 142 -7.07 1.42 -11.03
C TYR A 142 -5.71 0.76 -11.09
N ILE A 143 -4.79 1.43 -11.75
CA ILE A 143 -3.37 1.07 -11.80
C ILE A 143 -2.53 2.22 -11.27
N SER A 144 -1.35 1.91 -10.76
CA SER A 144 -0.36 2.92 -10.43
C SER A 144 0.64 3.11 -11.58
N THR A 145 1.01 4.35 -11.84
CA THR A 145 1.96 4.73 -12.87
C THR A 145 3.26 5.29 -12.25
N PRO A 146 4.40 5.12 -12.91
CA PRO A 146 4.66 4.29 -14.07
C PRO A 146 4.70 2.79 -13.78
N LYS A 147 4.57 2.37 -12.53
CA LYS A 147 4.61 0.97 -12.05
C LYS A 147 3.62 0.75 -10.93
N MET A 148 3.11 -0.47 -10.77
CA MET A 148 2.23 -0.78 -9.63
C MET A 148 2.88 -0.52 -8.27
N THR A 149 4.20 -0.69 -8.15
CA THR A 149 4.95 -0.39 -6.92
C THR A 149 5.09 1.11 -6.63
N SER A 150 4.81 2.00 -7.58
CA SER A 150 5.00 3.45 -7.40
C SER A 150 4.12 3.99 -6.28
N TRP A 151 2.84 3.62 -6.26
CA TRP A 151 1.94 4.06 -5.19
C TRP A 151 2.39 3.62 -3.79
N GLY A 152 2.79 2.35 -3.64
CA GLY A 152 3.31 1.88 -2.35
C GLY A 152 4.58 2.62 -1.91
N ARG A 153 5.45 2.99 -2.85
CA ARG A 153 6.64 3.82 -2.55
C ARG A 153 6.24 5.21 -2.12
N THR A 154 5.37 5.87 -2.88
CA THR A 154 4.86 7.21 -2.51
C THR A 154 4.23 7.19 -1.13
N LEU A 155 3.39 6.19 -0.82
CA LEU A 155 2.85 6.04 0.54
C LEU A 155 3.95 5.92 1.61
N THR A 156 5.02 5.19 1.31
CA THR A 156 6.16 5.07 2.23
C THR A 156 6.88 6.40 2.42
N ASP A 157 7.08 7.14 1.33
CA ASP A 157 7.78 8.43 1.33
C ASP A 157 6.95 9.55 1.99
N GLU A 158 5.63 9.42 1.97
CA GLU A 158 4.69 10.36 2.62
C GLU A 158 4.56 10.16 4.13
N LEU A 159 5.02 9.02 4.68
CA LEU A 159 5.00 8.78 6.13
C LEU A 159 5.94 9.73 6.85
N GLN A 160 5.42 10.46 7.84
CA GLN A 160 6.16 11.47 8.59
C GLN A 160 6.64 10.98 9.95
N TYR A 161 5.87 10.13 10.59
CA TYR A 161 6.08 9.70 11.98
C TYR A 161 6.27 8.18 12.10
N SER A 162 6.06 7.45 11.01
CA SER A 162 6.22 6.00 10.96
C SER A 162 7.57 5.61 10.38
N THR A 163 8.14 4.53 10.90
CA THR A 163 9.37 3.93 10.36
C THR A 163 9.04 2.62 9.67
N ILE A 164 9.58 2.39 8.47
CA ILE A 164 9.46 1.10 7.80
C ILE A 164 10.78 0.34 7.83
N LYS A 165 10.74 -0.92 8.29
CA LYS A 165 11.88 -1.83 8.32
C LYS A 165 11.70 -2.92 7.29
N PHE A 166 12.34 -2.76 6.13
CA PHE A 166 12.38 -3.77 5.07
C PHE A 166 13.30 -4.93 5.45
N LYS A 167 13.13 -6.07 4.75
CA LYS A 167 13.91 -7.31 4.96
C LYS A 167 13.83 -7.82 6.41
N THR A 168 12.80 -7.46 7.13
CA THR A 168 12.61 -7.81 8.54
C THR A 168 11.43 -8.77 8.67
N ARG A 169 11.74 -10.03 8.98
CA ARG A 169 10.73 -11.05 9.27
C ARG A 169 10.46 -11.06 10.77
N ILE A 170 9.20 -11.00 11.15
CA ILE A 170 8.78 -11.14 12.53
C ILE A 170 8.54 -12.63 12.83
N ALA A 171 9.06 -13.09 13.96
CA ALA A 171 8.75 -14.42 14.49
C ALA A 171 7.29 -14.48 14.97
N PRO A 172 6.71 -15.69 15.13
CA PRO A 172 5.40 -15.82 15.76
C PRO A 172 5.34 -15.09 17.10
N LEU A 173 4.24 -14.38 17.34
CA LEU A 173 4.04 -13.66 18.59
C LEU A 173 3.72 -14.67 19.68
N THR A 174 4.40 -14.53 20.82
CA THR A 174 4.10 -15.27 22.05
C THR A 174 3.55 -14.29 23.06
N GLN A 175 2.50 -14.69 23.76
CA GLN A 175 2.00 -13.93 24.89
C GLN A 175 2.95 -14.17 26.08
N TYR A 176 3.46 -13.10 26.65
CA TYR A 176 4.14 -13.17 27.94
C TYR A 176 3.09 -12.92 29.02
N ASP A 177 2.82 -13.93 29.83
CA ASP A 177 2.06 -13.74 31.06
C ASP A 177 2.94 -12.94 32.01
N ASN A 178 2.57 -11.69 32.24
CA ASN A 178 3.18 -10.91 33.34
C ASN A 178 2.64 -11.48 34.65
N ASN A 179 3.38 -12.41 35.26
CA ASN A 179 3.18 -12.80 36.67
C ASN A 179 3.69 -11.70 37.61
#